data_14beba3d3168ff1960a7a250e654d3f0
#
_entry.id   14beba3d3168ff1960a7a250e654d3f0
#
_cell.length_a   1.000
_cell.length_b   1.000
_cell.length_c   1.000
_cell.angle_alpha   90.00
_cell.angle_beta   90.00
_cell.angle_gamma   90.00
#
_symmetry.space_group_name_H-M   'P 1'
#
loop_
_entity.id
_entity.type
_entity.pdbx_description
1 polymer ?
#
loop_
_entity_poly.entity_id
_entity_poly.type
_entity_poly.pdbx_seq_one_letter_code
_entity_poly.pdbx_strand_id
1 'polypeptide(L)'
;MKTSSPLWLVLPVVLSPLLSEAQLRRPGFATIKHEDRTKSDLVQEEGAIYLEVMVEKELPIRVTQSAAIYSTLQGDRWLGNTLPNQNAVLLAVSEKAYRIRGKAKQGQVAGWVSKSAVEGLPEGFEASLREFHERYLIVSELIENQQVALGMTVDEVIASIGPPDKRQSKVTNEGRADSLEYISYERVPQTVMSVDSFGRPAAITRYIEVETGRVQVEFANDTVTAISESEGLNFANARGLVTVPPPVYLF
;
A
#
# COMPACT_ATOMS: atom_id res chain seq x y z
N MET A 1 41.02 15.12 66.54
CA MET A 1 41.02 15.83 65.27
C MET A 1 40.63 14.82 64.20
N LYS A 2 39.38 14.92 63.68
CA LYS A 2 38.83 13.98 62.71
C LYS A 2 38.83 14.68 61.34
N THR A 3 39.57 14.17 60.39
CA THR A 3 39.53 14.61 59.00
C THR A 3 38.59 13.72 58.21
N SER A 4 37.50 14.29 57.76
CA SER A 4 36.53 13.61 56.87
C SER A 4 36.88 13.88 55.39
N SER A 5 37.05 12.79 54.67
CA SER A 5 37.24 12.82 53.22
C SER A 5 35.89 12.83 52.51
N PRO A 6 35.65 13.62 51.46
CA PRO A 6 34.43 13.55 50.68
C PRO A 6 34.51 12.47 49.61
N LEU A 7 33.46 11.65 49.57
CA LEU A 7 33.20 10.61 48.58
C LEU A 7 32.72 11.29 47.28
N TRP A 8 33.50 11.16 46.20
CA TRP A 8 33.07 11.59 44.85
C TRP A 8 32.24 10.50 44.23
N LEU A 9 30.96 10.82 44.05
CA LEU A 9 30.01 9.97 43.33
C LEU A 9 30.14 10.27 41.84
N VAL A 10 30.75 9.34 41.09
CA VAL A 10 30.80 9.43 39.63
C VAL A 10 29.54 8.76 39.09
N LEU A 11 28.63 9.57 38.56
CA LEU A 11 27.47 9.09 37.76
C LEU A 11 27.94 8.75 36.35
N PRO A 12 27.64 7.55 35.81
CA PRO A 12 27.84 7.29 34.40
C PRO A 12 26.78 8.01 33.56
N VAL A 13 27.21 8.92 32.73
CA VAL A 13 26.40 9.52 31.65
C VAL A 13 26.18 8.45 30.58
N VAL A 14 24.99 7.88 30.57
CA VAL A 14 24.54 7.02 29.47
C VAL A 14 24.21 7.91 28.27
N LEU A 15 25.13 7.98 27.32
CA LEU A 15 24.93 8.64 26.04
C LEU A 15 24.08 7.70 25.15
N SER A 16 22.77 7.90 25.13
CA SER A 16 21.90 7.23 24.17
C SER A 16 22.12 7.84 22.79
N PRO A 17 22.44 7.06 21.74
CA PRO A 17 22.44 7.58 20.39
C PRO A 17 21.00 7.85 19.95
N LEU A 18 20.65 9.11 19.78
CA LEU A 18 19.48 9.55 19.04
C LEU A 18 19.72 9.19 17.55
N LEU A 19 19.29 8.00 17.17
CA LEU A 19 19.09 7.67 15.76
C LEU A 19 17.91 8.52 15.26
N SER A 20 18.24 9.66 14.69
CA SER A 20 17.32 10.45 13.88
C SER A 20 17.08 9.70 12.58
N GLU A 21 16.03 8.87 12.56
CA GLU A 21 15.44 8.43 11.29
C GLU A 21 14.79 9.64 10.63
N ALA A 22 15.56 10.32 9.82
CA ALA A 22 15.05 11.24 8.82
C ALA A 22 14.34 10.40 7.75
N GLN A 23 13.08 10.05 8.01
CA GLN A 23 12.17 9.55 6.99
C GLN A 23 12.03 10.63 5.93
N LEU A 24 12.67 10.44 4.80
CA LEU A 24 12.39 11.17 3.57
C LEU A 24 10.93 10.90 3.20
N ARG A 25 10.03 11.75 3.69
CA ARG A 25 8.66 11.79 3.20
C ARG A 25 8.69 12.22 1.74
N ARG A 26 8.54 11.27 0.84
CA ARG A 26 8.21 11.55 -0.56
C ARG A 26 6.81 12.16 -0.59
N PRO A 27 6.60 13.33 -1.21
CA PRO A 27 5.27 13.90 -1.35
C PRO A 27 4.49 13.08 -2.39
N GLY A 28 3.30 12.61 -2.03
CA GLY A 28 2.19 12.46 -2.94
C GLY A 28 1.88 11.11 -3.55
N PHE A 29 2.27 9.99 -2.95
CA PHE A 29 1.72 8.69 -3.38
C PHE A 29 0.63 8.25 -2.42
N ALA A 30 -0.58 8.01 -2.95
CA ALA A 30 -1.60 7.27 -2.22
C ALA A 30 -1.10 5.82 -2.12
N THR A 31 -0.40 5.50 -1.04
CA THR A 31 0.04 4.14 -0.77
C THR A 31 -1.18 3.31 -0.43
N ILE A 32 -1.43 2.26 -1.20
CA ILE A 32 -2.47 1.28 -0.90
C ILE A 32 -2.02 0.55 0.37
N LYS A 33 -2.74 0.72 1.48
CA LYS A 33 -2.46 -0.02 2.72
C LYS A 33 -2.87 -1.46 2.56
N HIS A 34 -1.90 -2.33 2.41
CA HIS A 34 -2.04 -3.77 2.57
C HIS A 34 -1.63 -4.22 3.98
N GLU A 35 -2.04 -3.51 5.01
CA GLU A 35 -1.94 -4.02 6.36
C GLU A 35 -3.23 -4.73 6.74
N ASP A 36 -3.08 -5.87 7.43
CA ASP A 36 -4.13 -6.57 8.17
C ASP A 36 -4.91 -5.61 9.07
N ARG A 37 -5.71 -4.77 8.49
CA ARG A 37 -6.83 -4.22 9.19
C ARG A 37 -7.70 -5.42 9.48
N THR A 38 -7.67 -5.89 10.72
CA THR A 38 -8.77 -6.66 11.29
C THR A 38 -10.01 -6.10 10.65
N LYS A 39 -10.62 -6.91 9.79
CA LYS A 39 -11.80 -6.55 8.98
C LYS A 39 -12.68 -5.73 9.89
N SER A 40 -12.70 -4.41 9.69
CA SER A 40 -13.61 -3.58 10.45
C SER A 40 -14.97 -4.15 10.12
N ASP A 41 -15.81 -4.41 11.12
CA ASP A 41 -17.18 -4.89 10.97
C ASP A 41 -18.07 -3.89 10.19
N LEU A 42 -17.47 -3.06 9.36
CA LEU A 42 -18.12 -2.16 8.43
C LEU A 42 -18.72 -3.02 7.32
N VAL A 43 -19.99 -3.32 7.47
CA VAL A 43 -20.80 -3.84 6.39
C VAL A 43 -20.70 -2.83 5.25
N GLN A 44 -19.98 -3.20 4.19
CA GLN A 44 -19.93 -2.40 2.97
C GLN A 44 -21.26 -2.58 2.27
N GLU A 45 -21.97 -1.48 2.05
CA GLU A 45 -23.25 -1.48 1.38
C GLU A 45 -23.03 -1.51 -0.15
N GLU A 46 -23.83 -2.33 -0.84
CA GLU A 46 -23.77 -2.46 -2.29
C GLU A 46 -24.06 -1.11 -2.98
N GLY A 47 -23.30 -0.78 -4.01
CA GLY A 47 -23.43 0.49 -4.74
C GLY A 47 -22.74 1.68 -4.05
N ALA A 48 -21.90 1.45 -3.06
CA ALA A 48 -21.10 2.47 -2.41
C ALA A 48 -19.59 2.19 -2.52
N ILE A 49 -18.80 3.23 -2.78
CA ILE A 49 -17.34 3.20 -2.83
C ILE A 49 -16.81 3.74 -1.51
N TYR A 50 -16.11 2.91 -0.73
CA TYR A 50 -15.58 3.26 0.59
C TYR A 50 -14.12 3.73 0.49
N LEU A 51 -13.88 5.02 0.77
CA LEU A 51 -12.55 5.62 0.69
C LEU A 51 -11.61 5.11 1.79
N GLU A 52 -12.13 4.88 3.00
CA GLU A 52 -11.29 4.45 4.15
C GLU A 52 -10.58 3.11 3.92
N VAL A 53 -11.05 2.30 2.98
CA VAL A 53 -10.41 1.02 2.62
C VAL A 53 -9.28 1.23 1.60
N MET A 54 -9.41 2.24 0.75
CA MET A 54 -8.54 2.44 -0.43
C MET A 54 -7.47 3.51 -0.21
N VAL A 55 -7.76 4.54 0.61
CA VAL A 55 -6.86 5.67 0.81
C VAL A 55 -6.52 5.87 2.28
N GLU A 56 -5.26 6.27 2.55
CA GLU A 56 -4.80 6.55 3.91
C GLU A 56 -5.25 7.92 4.42
N LYS A 57 -5.36 8.88 3.50
CA LYS A 57 -5.61 10.27 3.82
C LYS A 57 -7.11 10.51 3.93
N GLU A 58 -7.54 11.03 5.06
CA GLU A 58 -8.91 11.47 5.25
C GLU A 58 -9.21 12.68 4.34
N LEU A 59 -10.36 12.64 3.65
CA LEU A 59 -10.82 13.73 2.79
C LEU A 59 -11.76 14.65 3.57
N PRO A 60 -11.31 15.87 3.93
CA PRO A 60 -12.15 16.83 4.61
C PRO A 60 -13.17 17.43 3.64
N ILE A 61 -14.40 17.54 4.08
CA ILE A 61 -15.52 18.16 3.37
C ILE A 61 -16.23 19.14 4.30
N ARG A 62 -17.10 19.97 3.74
CA ARG A 62 -17.94 20.92 4.50
C ARG A 62 -19.40 20.58 4.36
N VAL A 63 -20.09 20.47 5.48
CA VAL A 63 -21.54 20.39 5.53
C VAL A 63 -22.10 21.81 5.52
N THR A 64 -22.88 22.17 4.51
CA THR A 64 -23.40 23.54 4.31
C THR A 64 -24.77 23.76 4.92
N GLN A 65 -25.58 22.70 5.01
CA GLN A 65 -26.93 22.78 5.54
C GLN A 65 -27.26 21.63 6.49
N SER A 66 -28.27 21.81 7.32
CA SER A 66 -28.78 20.73 8.16
C SER A 66 -29.50 19.70 7.30
N ALA A 67 -29.03 18.46 7.35
CA ALA A 67 -29.58 17.33 6.62
C ALA A 67 -29.72 16.12 7.55
N ALA A 68 -30.70 15.26 7.27
CA ALA A 68 -30.87 14.00 7.98
C ALA A 68 -29.69 13.06 7.71
N ILE A 69 -29.23 12.38 8.77
CA ILE A 69 -28.20 11.37 8.72
C ILE A 69 -28.86 10.01 8.95
N TYR A 70 -28.55 9.06 8.10
CA TYR A 70 -29.04 7.68 8.17
C TYR A 70 -27.91 6.68 8.37
N SER A 71 -28.19 5.57 9.05
CA SER A 71 -27.21 4.51 9.27
C SER A 71 -26.90 3.70 8.00
N THR A 72 -27.91 3.54 7.16
CA THR A 72 -27.85 2.77 5.91
C THR A 72 -28.12 3.67 4.70
N LEU A 73 -27.66 3.23 3.54
CA LEU A 73 -27.89 3.92 2.25
C LEU A 73 -29.39 3.95 1.90
N GLN A 74 -30.14 2.94 2.32
CA GLN A 74 -31.61 2.86 2.12
C GLN A 74 -32.38 3.83 3.02
N GLY A 75 -31.74 4.38 4.08
CA GLY A 75 -32.37 5.32 4.98
C GLY A 75 -33.25 4.70 6.07
N ASP A 76 -33.01 3.43 6.41
CA ASP A 76 -33.87 2.69 7.36
C ASP A 76 -33.82 3.22 8.80
N ARG A 77 -32.68 3.76 9.20
CA ARG A 77 -32.49 4.25 10.56
C ARG A 77 -31.96 5.68 10.57
N TRP A 78 -32.76 6.59 11.00
CA TRP A 78 -32.37 7.97 11.26
C TRP A 78 -31.47 8.06 12.51
N LEU A 79 -30.30 8.72 12.35
CA LEU A 79 -29.31 8.91 13.41
C LEU A 79 -29.31 10.33 13.99
N GLY A 80 -29.91 11.28 13.28
CA GLY A 80 -29.95 12.69 13.68
C GLY A 80 -29.86 13.63 12.48
N ASN A 81 -29.56 14.88 12.76
CA ASN A 81 -29.33 15.88 11.71
C ASN A 81 -27.91 16.47 11.83
N THR A 82 -27.30 16.72 10.70
CA THR A 82 -26.04 17.47 10.61
C THR A 82 -26.21 18.90 11.13
N LEU A 83 -25.13 19.47 11.62
CA LEU A 83 -25.04 20.89 11.90
C LEU A 83 -24.53 21.63 10.66
N PRO A 84 -25.14 22.77 10.27
CA PRO A 84 -24.66 23.54 9.13
C PRO A 84 -23.28 24.16 9.42
N ASN A 85 -22.52 24.44 8.36
CA ASN A 85 -21.21 25.07 8.41
C ASN A 85 -20.16 24.32 9.28
N GLN A 86 -20.22 22.99 9.29
CA GLN A 86 -19.28 22.12 10.01
C GLN A 86 -18.38 21.38 9.04
N ASN A 87 -17.14 21.14 9.50
CA ASN A 87 -16.24 20.23 8.80
C ASN A 87 -16.61 18.80 9.14
N ALA A 88 -16.53 17.94 8.15
CA ALA A 88 -16.74 16.50 8.24
C ALA A 88 -15.68 15.77 7.40
N VAL A 89 -15.62 14.46 7.51
CA VAL A 89 -14.74 13.59 6.73
C VAL A 89 -15.61 12.73 5.83
N LEU A 90 -15.26 12.66 4.56
CA LEU A 90 -15.91 11.78 3.60
C LEU A 90 -15.40 10.35 3.79
N LEU A 91 -16.30 9.39 4.02
CA LEU A 91 -15.99 7.99 4.25
C LEU A 91 -16.33 7.11 3.05
N ALA A 92 -17.48 7.38 2.40
CA ALA A 92 -17.91 6.66 1.21
C ALA A 92 -18.78 7.53 0.31
N VAL A 93 -18.83 7.13 -0.95
CA VAL A 93 -19.62 7.78 -2.01
C VAL A 93 -20.55 6.76 -2.64
N SER A 94 -21.83 7.11 -2.77
CA SER A 94 -22.80 6.36 -3.56
C SER A 94 -23.34 7.25 -4.69
N GLU A 95 -24.22 6.71 -5.51
CA GLU A 95 -24.88 7.49 -6.56
C GLU A 95 -25.69 8.68 -6.01
N LYS A 96 -26.37 8.50 -4.86
CA LYS A 96 -27.36 9.46 -4.31
C LYS A 96 -26.91 10.15 -3.03
N ALA A 97 -25.96 9.58 -2.29
CA ALA A 97 -25.60 10.02 -0.96
C ALA A 97 -24.11 9.93 -0.70
N TYR A 98 -23.63 10.71 0.26
CA TYR A 98 -22.30 10.62 0.83
C TYR A 98 -22.36 10.05 2.24
N ARG A 99 -21.50 9.10 2.56
CA ARG A 99 -21.28 8.70 3.95
C ARG A 99 -20.23 9.60 4.54
N ILE A 100 -20.56 10.27 5.63
CA ILE A 100 -19.68 11.22 6.28
C ILE A 100 -19.51 10.89 7.76
N ARG A 101 -18.39 11.32 8.33
CA ARG A 101 -18.17 11.38 9.78
C ARG A 101 -18.06 12.83 10.21
N GLY A 102 -18.96 13.29 11.07
CA GLY A 102 -19.02 14.67 11.47
C GLY A 102 -19.82 14.90 12.74
N LYS A 103 -20.00 16.17 13.14
CA LYS A 103 -20.79 16.55 14.29
C LYS A 103 -22.27 16.68 13.93
N ALA A 104 -23.11 16.03 14.72
CA ALA A 104 -24.56 16.20 14.72
C ALA A 104 -25.02 16.81 16.05
N LYS A 105 -26.29 17.10 16.19
CA LYS A 105 -26.88 17.66 17.43
C LYS A 105 -26.63 16.77 18.64
N GLN A 106 -26.56 15.45 18.44
CA GLN A 106 -26.39 14.43 19.49
C GLN A 106 -24.92 14.04 19.76
N GLY A 107 -23.96 14.64 19.06
CA GLY A 107 -22.54 14.31 19.17
C GLY A 107 -21.91 13.94 17.83
N GLN A 108 -20.78 13.24 17.86
CA GLN A 108 -20.13 12.76 16.65
C GLN A 108 -20.87 11.54 16.09
N VAL A 109 -21.12 11.53 14.78
CA VAL A 109 -21.86 10.48 14.10
C VAL A 109 -21.25 10.20 12.74
N ALA A 110 -21.35 8.95 12.29
CA ALA A 110 -21.02 8.53 10.94
C ALA A 110 -22.30 7.97 10.27
N GLY A 111 -22.61 8.42 9.06
CA GLY A 111 -23.79 7.96 8.35
C GLY A 111 -23.97 8.65 7.00
N TRP A 112 -25.03 8.26 6.32
CA TRP A 112 -25.38 8.72 4.98
C TRP A 112 -26.16 10.03 5.01
N VAL A 113 -25.75 10.97 4.17
CA VAL A 113 -26.40 12.29 4.00
C VAL A 113 -26.60 12.56 2.52
N SER A 114 -27.58 13.41 2.20
CA SER A 114 -27.78 13.88 0.82
C SER A 114 -26.54 14.62 0.31
N LYS A 115 -26.20 14.40 -0.95
CA LYS A 115 -25.10 15.11 -1.64
C LYS A 115 -25.28 16.63 -1.62
N SER A 116 -26.51 17.10 -1.69
CA SER A 116 -26.84 18.54 -1.67
C SER A 116 -26.47 19.26 -0.37
N ALA A 117 -26.21 18.53 0.69
CA ALA A 117 -25.82 19.09 1.98
C ALA A 117 -24.29 19.24 2.16
N VAL A 118 -23.51 18.81 1.19
CA VAL A 118 -22.04 18.71 1.28
C VAL A 118 -21.39 19.49 0.15
N GLU A 119 -20.35 20.24 0.49
CA GLU A 119 -19.50 20.99 -0.44
C GLU A 119 -18.01 20.72 -0.13
N GLY A 120 -17.14 21.16 -1.05
CA GLY A 120 -15.67 21.09 -0.86
C GLY A 120 -15.02 19.92 -1.58
N LEU A 121 -15.78 19.15 -2.39
CA LEU A 121 -15.20 18.16 -3.29
C LEU A 121 -14.71 18.84 -4.58
N PRO A 122 -13.56 18.45 -5.12
CA PRO A 122 -13.09 18.92 -6.42
C PRO A 122 -14.09 18.58 -7.54
N GLU A 123 -14.10 19.40 -8.59
CA GLU A 123 -14.88 19.11 -9.79
C GLU A 123 -14.39 17.79 -10.42
N GLY A 124 -15.33 16.93 -10.82
CA GLY A 124 -15.00 15.61 -11.39
C GLY A 124 -14.57 14.55 -10.38
N PHE A 125 -14.50 14.86 -9.07
CA PHE A 125 -14.04 13.94 -8.03
C PHE A 125 -14.73 12.57 -8.09
N GLU A 126 -16.05 12.52 -8.28
CA GLU A 126 -16.76 11.24 -8.32
C GLU A 126 -16.39 10.38 -9.54
N ALA A 127 -16.10 11.01 -10.68
CA ALA A 127 -15.63 10.30 -11.86
C ALA A 127 -14.24 9.71 -11.62
N SER A 128 -13.29 10.53 -11.13
CA SER A 128 -11.93 10.08 -10.77
C SER A 128 -11.96 8.99 -9.68
N LEU A 129 -12.90 9.09 -8.71
CA LEU A 129 -13.05 8.06 -7.68
C LEU A 129 -13.52 6.72 -8.25
N ARG A 130 -14.42 6.72 -9.25
CA ARG A 130 -14.83 5.47 -9.91
C ARG A 130 -13.67 4.83 -10.67
N GLU A 131 -12.95 5.61 -11.46
CA GLU A 131 -11.75 5.12 -12.18
C GLU A 131 -10.69 4.58 -11.19
N PHE A 132 -10.47 5.29 -10.09
CA PHE A 132 -9.57 4.83 -9.02
C PHE A 132 -10.05 3.52 -8.39
N HIS A 133 -11.35 3.38 -8.12
CA HIS A 133 -11.92 2.18 -7.54
C HIS A 133 -11.84 0.97 -8.49
N GLU A 134 -12.14 1.16 -9.77
CA GLU A 134 -12.00 0.10 -10.79
C GLU A 134 -10.56 -0.38 -10.88
N ARG A 135 -9.60 0.56 -10.91
CA ARG A 135 -8.18 0.22 -10.88
C ARG A 135 -7.79 -0.53 -9.59
N TYR A 136 -8.27 -0.04 -8.45
CA TYR A 136 -8.01 -0.66 -7.14
C TYR A 136 -8.46 -2.12 -7.09
N LEU A 137 -9.63 -2.44 -7.62
CA LEU A 137 -10.13 -3.83 -7.66
C LEU A 137 -9.23 -4.74 -8.51
N ILE A 138 -8.83 -4.27 -9.69
CA ILE A 138 -7.92 -5.04 -10.59
C ILE A 138 -6.57 -5.27 -9.90
N VAL A 139 -5.98 -4.23 -9.35
CA VAL A 139 -4.67 -4.32 -8.69
C VAL A 139 -4.72 -5.20 -7.45
N SER A 140 -5.79 -5.09 -6.64
CA SER A 140 -5.97 -5.94 -5.46
C SER A 140 -6.05 -7.42 -5.81
N GLU A 141 -6.78 -7.78 -6.87
CA GLU A 141 -6.85 -9.15 -7.37
C GLU A 141 -5.49 -9.66 -7.85
N LEU A 142 -4.71 -8.83 -8.57
CA LEU A 142 -3.36 -9.18 -9.01
C LEU A 142 -2.41 -9.41 -7.83
N ILE A 143 -2.48 -8.56 -6.80
CA ILE A 143 -1.67 -8.70 -5.58
C ILE A 143 -2.04 -9.98 -4.82
N GLU A 144 -3.32 -10.27 -4.63
CA GLU A 144 -3.78 -11.49 -3.95
C GLU A 144 -3.32 -12.78 -4.69
N ASN A 145 -3.26 -12.72 -6.02
CA ASN A 145 -2.80 -13.82 -6.85
C ASN A 145 -1.28 -13.84 -7.08
N GLN A 146 -0.52 -12.91 -6.48
CA GLN A 146 0.93 -12.76 -6.68
C GLN A 146 1.31 -12.63 -8.16
N GLN A 147 0.59 -11.81 -8.90
CA GLN A 147 0.75 -11.59 -10.32
C GLN A 147 1.21 -10.17 -10.63
N VAL A 148 1.97 -10.02 -11.72
CA VAL A 148 2.41 -8.74 -12.25
C VAL A 148 1.76 -8.50 -13.61
N ALA A 149 1.31 -7.26 -13.84
CA ALA A 149 0.68 -6.85 -15.09
C ALA A 149 1.22 -5.50 -15.58
N LEU A 150 1.06 -5.25 -16.88
CA LEU A 150 1.40 -3.95 -17.48
C LEU A 150 0.55 -2.83 -16.84
N GLY A 151 1.15 -1.68 -16.60
CA GLY A 151 0.49 -0.53 -15.98
C GLY A 151 0.46 -0.53 -14.44
N MET A 152 0.93 -1.59 -13.77
CA MET A 152 1.17 -1.57 -12.33
C MET A 152 2.30 -0.60 -11.97
N THR A 153 2.23 0.01 -10.79
CA THR A 153 3.33 0.84 -10.27
C THR A 153 4.42 0.00 -9.62
N VAL A 154 5.60 0.58 -9.38
CA VAL A 154 6.71 -0.10 -8.67
C VAL A 154 6.26 -0.63 -7.31
N ASP A 155 5.52 0.18 -6.55
CA ASP A 155 5.07 -0.20 -5.21
C ASP A 155 4.03 -1.33 -5.25
N GLU A 156 3.15 -1.34 -6.25
CA GLU A 156 2.17 -2.42 -6.47
C GLU A 156 2.83 -3.74 -6.87
N VAL A 157 3.87 -3.69 -7.71
CA VAL A 157 4.65 -4.90 -8.05
C VAL A 157 5.36 -5.46 -6.82
N ILE A 158 5.98 -4.60 -6.01
CA ILE A 158 6.61 -5.03 -4.76
C ILE A 158 5.57 -5.59 -3.76
N ALA A 159 4.39 -5.01 -3.71
CA ALA A 159 3.29 -5.53 -2.88
C ALA A 159 2.80 -6.91 -3.36
N SER A 160 2.83 -7.17 -4.67
CA SER A 160 2.38 -8.42 -5.27
C SER A 160 3.37 -9.57 -5.09
N ILE A 161 4.63 -9.39 -5.47
CA ILE A 161 5.63 -10.47 -5.53
C ILE A 161 6.82 -10.28 -4.58
N GLY A 162 6.76 -9.27 -3.72
CA GLY A 162 7.78 -8.99 -2.72
C GLY A 162 8.92 -8.10 -3.21
N PRO A 163 9.95 -7.89 -2.36
CA PRO A 163 11.09 -7.06 -2.70
C PRO A 163 11.95 -7.73 -3.79
N PRO A 164 12.49 -6.95 -4.75
CA PRO A 164 13.35 -7.49 -5.80
C PRO A 164 14.75 -7.85 -5.29
N ASP A 165 15.40 -8.82 -5.94
CA ASP A 165 16.81 -9.15 -5.71
C ASP A 165 17.76 -8.05 -6.17
N LYS A 166 17.40 -7.40 -7.32
CA LYS A 166 18.15 -6.26 -7.84
C LYS A 166 17.22 -5.17 -8.35
N ARG A 167 17.64 -3.94 -8.12
CA ARG A 167 16.96 -2.74 -8.62
C ARG A 167 17.94 -1.85 -9.37
N GLN A 168 17.57 -1.44 -10.57
CA GLN A 168 18.29 -0.47 -11.36
C GLN A 168 17.37 0.72 -11.65
N SER A 169 17.93 1.93 -11.61
CA SER A 169 17.20 3.16 -11.91
C SER A 169 18.03 4.03 -12.82
N LYS A 170 17.45 4.50 -13.92
CA LYS A 170 18.07 5.37 -14.89
C LYS A 170 17.19 6.59 -15.09
N VAL A 171 17.79 7.77 -14.93
CA VAL A 171 17.11 9.05 -15.18
C VAL A 171 17.71 9.65 -16.46
N THR A 172 16.86 10.00 -17.40
CA THR A 172 17.22 10.63 -18.68
C THR A 172 16.37 11.87 -18.92
N ASN A 173 16.66 12.61 -19.98
CA ASN A 173 15.83 13.74 -20.40
C ASN A 173 14.41 13.34 -20.81
N GLU A 174 14.19 12.06 -21.12
CA GLU A 174 12.90 11.50 -21.53
C GLU A 174 12.07 11.04 -20.35
N GLY A 175 12.67 10.97 -19.15
CA GLY A 175 12.03 10.54 -17.93
C GLY A 175 12.86 9.55 -17.10
N ARG A 176 12.18 8.88 -16.20
CA ARG A 176 12.77 7.86 -15.34
C ARG A 176 12.40 6.47 -15.83
N ALA A 177 13.41 5.62 -15.97
CA ALA A 177 13.28 4.19 -16.24
C ALA A 177 13.83 3.40 -15.06
N ASP A 178 13.03 2.51 -14.49
CA ASP A 178 13.43 1.57 -13.43
C ASP A 178 13.35 0.14 -13.98
N SER A 179 14.17 -0.75 -13.43
CA SER A 179 14.10 -2.19 -13.68
C SER A 179 14.24 -2.94 -12.37
N LEU A 180 13.32 -3.87 -12.11
CA LEU A 180 13.35 -4.80 -11.00
C LEU A 180 13.66 -6.19 -11.52
N GLU A 181 14.58 -6.90 -10.85
CA GLU A 181 14.98 -8.26 -11.19
C GLU A 181 14.70 -9.18 -10.00
N TYR A 182 14.02 -10.29 -10.28
CA TYR A 182 13.68 -11.35 -9.35
C TYR A 182 14.32 -12.64 -9.81
N ILE A 183 15.04 -13.36 -8.94
CA ILE A 183 15.80 -14.55 -9.27
C ILE A 183 15.36 -15.69 -8.37
N SER A 184 14.97 -16.81 -8.97
CA SER A 184 14.69 -18.04 -8.23
C SER A 184 15.92 -18.93 -8.20
N TYR A 185 16.19 -19.49 -7.03
CA TYR A 185 17.28 -20.43 -6.81
C TYR A 185 16.76 -21.75 -6.25
N GLU A 186 17.31 -22.86 -6.76
CA GLU A 186 17.09 -24.19 -6.21
C GLU A 186 18.38 -24.73 -5.60
N ARG A 187 18.26 -25.38 -4.45
CA ARG A 187 19.36 -26.07 -3.81
C ARG A 187 19.49 -27.49 -4.36
N VAL A 188 20.49 -27.69 -5.22
CA VAL A 188 20.79 -28.99 -5.80
C VAL A 188 21.99 -29.65 -5.11
N PRO A 189 21.90 -30.97 -4.80
CA PRO A 189 23.03 -31.69 -4.22
C PRO A 189 24.14 -31.89 -5.27
N GLN A 190 25.36 -31.51 -4.94
CA GLN A 190 26.53 -31.74 -5.75
C GLN A 190 27.50 -32.64 -4.98
N THR A 191 27.85 -33.79 -5.55
CA THR A 191 28.87 -34.68 -4.99
C THR A 191 30.25 -34.27 -5.49
N VAL A 192 31.12 -33.91 -4.61
CA VAL A 192 32.52 -33.56 -4.88
C VAL A 192 33.45 -34.56 -4.21
N MET A 193 34.55 -34.90 -4.88
CA MET A 193 35.59 -35.70 -4.26
C MET A 193 36.47 -34.78 -3.40
N SER A 194 36.60 -35.13 -2.15
CA SER A 194 37.47 -34.46 -1.18
C SER A 194 38.45 -35.46 -0.55
N VAL A 195 39.32 -34.97 0.27
CA VAL A 195 40.26 -35.83 1.02
C VAL A 195 39.88 -35.77 2.49
N ASP A 196 39.72 -36.91 3.13
CA ASP A 196 39.43 -37.00 4.56
C ASP A 196 40.67 -36.60 5.39
N SER A 197 40.51 -36.49 6.71
CA SER A 197 41.59 -36.14 7.63
C SER A 197 42.77 -37.14 7.62
N PHE A 198 42.63 -38.27 6.99
CA PHE A 198 43.64 -39.32 6.83
C PHE A 198 44.27 -39.36 5.42
N GLY A 199 43.94 -38.37 4.56
CA GLY A 199 44.46 -38.29 3.19
C GLY A 199 43.76 -39.23 2.20
N ARG A 200 42.62 -39.82 2.53
CA ARG A 200 41.91 -40.77 1.67
C ARG A 200 40.81 -40.05 0.87
N PRO A 201 40.59 -40.40 -0.42
CA PRO A 201 39.51 -39.83 -1.20
C PRO A 201 38.15 -40.18 -0.57
N ALA A 202 37.34 -39.18 -0.35
CA ALA A 202 35.97 -39.30 0.17
C ALA A 202 35.02 -38.45 -0.67
N ALA A 203 33.87 -39.03 -1.00
CA ALA A 203 32.81 -38.29 -1.65
C ALA A 203 32.02 -37.49 -0.60
N ILE A 204 31.96 -36.18 -0.78
CA ILE A 204 31.19 -35.26 0.08
C ILE A 204 30.08 -34.66 -0.73
N THR A 205 28.84 -34.75 -0.24
CA THR A 205 27.72 -34.06 -0.84
C THR A 205 27.61 -32.66 -0.24
N ARG A 206 27.72 -31.63 -1.07
CA ARG A 206 27.46 -30.24 -0.72
C ARG A 206 26.25 -29.74 -1.53
N TYR A 207 25.46 -28.86 -0.95
CA TYR A 207 24.38 -28.21 -1.68
C TYR A 207 24.89 -26.92 -2.29
N ILE A 208 24.58 -26.72 -3.57
CA ILE A 208 24.84 -25.48 -4.29
C ILE A 208 23.52 -24.86 -4.71
N GLU A 209 23.45 -23.55 -4.75
CA GLU A 209 22.30 -22.81 -5.27
C GLU A 209 22.49 -22.60 -6.76
N VAL A 210 21.52 -23.06 -7.55
CA VAL A 210 21.51 -22.91 -9.02
C VAL A 210 20.31 -22.04 -9.35
N GLU A 211 20.53 -21.02 -10.19
CA GLU A 211 19.47 -20.20 -10.74
C GLU A 211 18.54 -21.05 -11.60
N THR A 212 17.25 -21.04 -11.29
CA THR A 212 16.21 -21.82 -11.99
C THR A 212 15.28 -20.94 -12.81
N GLY A 213 15.24 -19.64 -12.53
CA GLY A 213 14.44 -18.72 -13.29
C GLY A 213 14.71 -17.26 -12.93
N ARG A 214 14.36 -16.36 -13.83
CA ARG A 214 14.54 -14.92 -13.69
C ARG A 214 13.34 -14.18 -14.27
N VAL A 215 12.84 -13.18 -13.53
CA VAL A 215 11.86 -12.23 -14.04
C VAL A 215 12.46 -10.83 -13.98
N GLN A 216 12.38 -10.11 -15.08
CA GLN A 216 12.75 -8.71 -15.17
C GLN A 216 11.51 -7.89 -15.49
N VAL A 217 11.22 -6.91 -14.66
CA VAL A 217 10.10 -5.97 -14.82
C VAL A 217 10.67 -4.60 -15.13
N GLU A 218 10.32 -4.04 -16.26
CA GLU A 218 10.76 -2.72 -16.71
C GLU A 218 9.67 -1.68 -16.53
N PHE A 219 10.07 -0.51 -16.07
CA PHE A 219 9.18 0.61 -15.77
C PHE A 219 9.59 1.85 -16.54
N ALA A 220 8.60 2.56 -17.03
CA ALA A 220 8.75 3.93 -17.51
C ALA A 220 7.81 4.85 -16.70
N ASN A 221 8.38 5.92 -16.13
CA ASN A 221 7.64 6.87 -15.31
C ASN A 221 6.78 6.18 -14.24
N ASP A 222 7.40 5.24 -13.50
CA ASP A 222 6.82 4.50 -12.38
C ASP A 222 5.75 3.44 -12.74
N THR A 223 5.50 3.18 -14.01
CA THR A 223 4.55 2.16 -14.48
C THR A 223 5.22 1.06 -15.28
N VAL A 224 4.77 -0.20 -15.09
CA VAL A 224 5.28 -1.38 -15.83
C VAL A 224 4.99 -1.25 -17.31
N THR A 225 6.04 -1.31 -18.11
CA THR A 225 5.96 -1.25 -19.59
C THR A 225 6.36 -2.56 -20.26
N ALA A 226 7.20 -3.36 -19.61
CA ALA A 226 7.59 -4.67 -20.10
C ALA A 226 7.86 -5.65 -18.97
N ILE A 227 7.56 -6.92 -19.22
CA ILE A 227 7.85 -8.04 -18.31
C ILE A 227 8.56 -9.09 -19.16
N SER A 228 9.79 -9.44 -18.75
CA SER A 228 10.59 -10.49 -19.38
C SER A 228 10.76 -11.63 -18.39
N GLU A 229 10.37 -12.83 -18.76
CA GLU A 229 10.40 -14.03 -17.93
C GLU A 229 11.23 -15.10 -18.59
N SER A 230 12.16 -15.71 -17.84
CA SER A 230 12.85 -16.92 -18.27
C SER A 230 12.08 -18.16 -17.82
N GLU A 231 12.32 -19.29 -18.44
CA GLU A 231 11.68 -20.56 -18.10
C GLU A 231 11.82 -20.88 -16.60
N GLY A 232 10.72 -21.31 -15.96
CA GLY A 232 10.69 -21.78 -14.58
C GLY A 232 9.97 -20.89 -13.57
N LEU A 233 9.62 -19.66 -13.92
CA LEU A 233 8.84 -18.75 -13.09
C LEU A 233 7.57 -18.31 -13.85
N ASN A 234 6.45 -18.21 -13.17
CA ASN A 234 5.17 -17.89 -13.80
C ASN A 234 4.45 -16.79 -12.99
N PHE A 235 5.04 -15.59 -12.95
CA PHE A 235 4.48 -14.42 -12.28
C PHE A 235 3.67 -13.52 -13.23
N ALA A 236 3.92 -13.63 -14.54
CA ALA A 236 3.10 -12.96 -15.52
C ALA A 236 1.75 -13.67 -15.63
N ASN A 237 0.68 -12.92 -15.72
CA ASN A 237 -0.66 -13.48 -15.88
C ASN A 237 -0.75 -14.28 -17.19
N ALA A 238 -0.62 -15.61 -17.11
CA ALA A 238 -0.59 -16.52 -18.25
C ALA A 238 -1.93 -16.57 -19.03
N ARG A 239 -2.98 -15.91 -18.56
CA ARG A 239 -4.34 -15.96 -19.15
C ARG A 239 -4.71 -14.77 -20.02
N GLY A 240 -3.77 -13.96 -20.42
CA GLY A 240 -3.99 -12.78 -21.25
C GLY A 240 -3.36 -11.55 -20.63
N LEU A 241 -2.91 -10.65 -21.46
CA LEU A 241 -2.34 -9.36 -21.04
C LEU A 241 -3.41 -8.54 -20.33
N VAL A 242 -3.55 -8.72 -19.00
CA VAL A 242 -4.30 -7.77 -18.18
C VAL A 242 -3.46 -6.50 -18.16
N THR A 243 -4.01 -5.45 -18.72
CA THR A 243 -3.42 -4.12 -18.63
C THR A 243 -4.17 -3.35 -17.56
N VAL A 244 -3.45 -2.93 -16.54
CA VAL A 244 -4.00 -2.09 -15.48
C VAL A 244 -4.15 -0.67 -16.02
N PRO A 245 -5.29 -0.01 -15.82
CA PRO A 245 -5.46 1.40 -16.20
C PRO A 245 -4.38 2.28 -15.53
N PRO A 246 -4.05 3.43 -16.12
CA PRO A 246 -3.06 4.33 -15.52
C PRO A 246 -3.46 4.75 -14.11
N PRO A 247 -2.49 5.06 -13.23
CA PRO A 247 -2.78 5.49 -11.88
C PRO A 247 -3.57 6.81 -11.87
N VAL A 248 -4.66 6.85 -11.08
CA VAL A 248 -5.51 8.02 -10.89
C VAL A 248 -5.20 8.64 -9.54
N TYR A 249 -5.01 9.95 -9.49
CA TYR A 249 -4.74 10.69 -8.28
C TYR A 249 -6.00 11.44 -7.86
N LEU A 250 -6.47 11.21 -6.63
CA LEU A 250 -7.70 11.81 -6.12
C LEU A 250 -7.49 13.21 -5.51
N PHE A 251 -6.27 13.55 -5.08
CA PHE A 251 -5.86 14.82 -4.45
C PHE A 251 -4.35 14.98 -4.37
#